data_c921f4ededd8f40f2c747a6af2cf13fd
#
_entry.id   c921f4ededd8f40f2c747a6af2cf13fd
#
_cell.length_a   1.000
_cell.length_b   1.000
_cell.length_c   1.000
_cell.angle_alpha   90.00
_cell.angle_beta   90.00
_cell.angle_gamma   90.00
#
_symmetry.space_group_name_H-M   'P 1'
#
loop_
_entity.id
_entity.type
_entity.pdbx_description
1 polymer ?
#
loop_
_entity_poly.entity_id
_entity_poly.type
_entity_poly.pdbx_seq_one_letter_code
_entity_poly.pdbx_strand_id
1 'polypeptide(L)'
;MRVLAVMAIVALMGLSLAAGSIPIAKPEEVGLSSDRLKRIGETVQRHIDAHDVAGAVTLVARKGRIAHFEARGMMDLEAKKPMPKDGLFRLASMSKPITGVAIMMLVEEGKIRLSDPVSRFIPEFKGLDKVAVAKPGAPPPAQGAEASYDLVPASRAITIGDLLKHGSGLVSGGLGASAANRIAPRTPIDTLATYIPKLAAVPLDFQPGTLWRYSGQAGFDALSRVVEVVSGQAFDVFLRQRLLDPLGMKDTGFFPGPGKESRLVTIYQTTPQGLRPGNQTVSNVYFSGAGGMMSTAEDYLQFAQMLLNGGQLNGTRFLGPRTVQLMTSNHTGDMVNGQFGRPAQGMGFGLSMQVVQDPVAANLRVSKGAYGWAGGTGVSFWVEPAEQIVSIYFIQGGSGGGLRQDFENAVYQSIVAP
;
A
#
# COMPACT_ATOMS: atom_id res chain seq x y z
N MET A 1 3.25 -35.05 61.47
CA MET A 1 3.06 -35.30 60.01
C MET A 1 2.99 -33.95 59.35
N ARG A 2 4.06 -33.56 58.66
CA ARG A 2 4.13 -32.33 57.88
C ARG A 2 4.05 -32.73 56.41
N VAL A 3 2.99 -32.27 55.72
CA VAL A 3 2.79 -32.50 54.29
C VAL A 3 3.50 -31.34 53.55
N LEU A 4 4.58 -31.66 52.80
CA LEU A 4 5.23 -30.75 51.88
C LEU A 4 4.42 -30.73 50.58
N ALA A 5 3.85 -29.56 50.23
CA ALA A 5 3.29 -29.30 48.92
C ALA A 5 4.42 -28.85 47.98
N VAL A 6 4.73 -29.66 46.97
CA VAL A 6 5.64 -29.32 45.88
C VAL A 6 4.83 -28.58 44.80
N MET A 7 5.04 -27.28 44.68
CA MET A 7 4.55 -26.49 43.52
C MET A 7 5.50 -26.73 42.33
N ALA A 8 5.02 -27.43 41.32
CA ALA A 8 5.69 -27.52 40.04
C ALA A 8 5.38 -26.25 39.20
N ILE A 9 6.37 -25.36 39.08
CA ILE A 9 6.32 -24.23 38.15
C ILE A 9 6.60 -24.78 36.74
N VAL A 10 5.56 -24.90 35.92
CA VAL A 10 5.70 -25.18 34.48
C VAL A 10 6.08 -23.87 33.81
N ALA A 11 7.38 -23.69 33.55
CA ALA A 11 7.86 -22.63 32.70
C ALA A 11 7.47 -22.95 31.25
N LEU A 12 6.42 -22.33 30.73
CA LEU A 12 6.16 -22.25 29.27
C LEU A 12 7.27 -21.41 28.67
N MET A 13 8.34 -22.04 28.19
CA MET A 13 9.25 -21.44 27.23
C MET A 13 8.47 -21.25 25.92
N GLY A 14 7.97 -20.04 25.68
CA GLY A 14 7.51 -19.62 24.37
C GLY A 14 8.69 -19.71 23.40
N LEU A 15 8.75 -20.77 22.58
CA LEU A 15 9.61 -20.77 21.41
C LEU A 15 9.14 -19.62 20.50
N SER A 16 9.85 -18.51 20.54
CA SER A 16 9.79 -17.49 19.50
C SER A 16 10.32 -18.15 18.21
N LEU A 17 9.41 -18.66 17.37
CA LEU A 17 9.77 -19.06 16.01
C LEU A 17 10.31 -17.80 15.33
N ALA A 18 11.63 -17.75 15.12
CA ALA A 18 12.23 -16.74 14.29
C ALA A 18 11.53 -16.79 12.93
N ALA A 19 10.97 -15.66 12.47
CA ALA A 19 10.36 -15.55 11.17
C ALA A 19 11.41 -16.00 10.12
N GLY A 20 11.16 -17.12 9.46
CA GLY A 20 12.06 -17.67 8.45
C GLY A 20 12.04 -16.79 7.20
N SER A 21 13.22 -16.59 6.57
CA SER A 21 13.27 -15.96 5.25
C SER A 21 12.63 -16.89 4.22
N ILE A 22 11.94 -16.32 3.22
CA ILE A 22 11.42 -17.08 2.07
C ILE A 22 12.60 -17.67 1.32
N PRO A 23 12.63 -19.00 1.08
CA PRO A 23 13.80 -19.67 0.51
C PRO A 23 14.00 -19.31 -0.97
N ILE A 24 15.25 -19.32 -1.41
CA ILE A 24 15.63 -19.16 -2.81
C ILE A 24 15.53 -20.52 -3.51
N ALA A 25 15.11 -20.52 -4.78
CA ALA A 25 15.06 -21.68 -5.65
C ALA A 25 15.66 -21.38 -7.00
N LYS A 26 16.08 -22.42 -7.71
CA LYS A 26 16.33 -22.32 -9.16
C LYS A 26 14.96 -22.07 -9.84
N PRO A 27 14.88 -21.19 -10.83
CA PRO A 27 13.62 -20.88 -11.51
C PRO A 27 12.88 -22.13 -12.03
N GLU A 28 13.61 -23.10 -12.56
CA GLU A 28 13.06 -24.35 -13.10
C GLU A 28 12.35 -25.20 -12.03
N GLU A 29 12.80 -25.15 -10.77
CA GLU A 29 12.18 -25.89 -9.66
C GLU A 29 10.77 -25.35 -9.32
N VAL A 30 10.46 -24.14 -9.75
CA VAL A 30 9.17 -23.51 -9.55
C VAL A 30 8.42 -23.24 -10.87
N GLY A 31 8.87 -23.86 -11.97
CA GLY A 31 8.21 -23.77 -13.28
C GLY A 31 8.44 -22.46 -14.01
N LEU A 32 9.55 -21.78 -13.73
CA LEU A 32 10.01 -20.58 -14.45
C LEU A 32 11.27 -20.91 -15.27
N SER A 33 11.47 -20.21 -16.37
CA SER A 33 12.69 -20.33 -17.19
C SER A 33 13.74 -19.31 -16.75
N SER A 34 14.92 -19.77 -16.35
CA SER A 34 16.06 -18.91 -16.03
C SER A 34 16.43 -17.99 -17.17
N ASP A 35 16.45 -18.51 -18.43
CA ASP A 35 16.80 -17.70 -19.58
C ASP A 35 15.79 -16.60 -19.86
N ARG A 36 14.51 -16.88 -19.66
CA ARG A 36 13.46 -15.88 -19.86
C ARG A 36 13.43 -14.84 -18.71
N LEU A 37 13.75 -15.24 -17.47
CA LEU A 37 13.87 -14.32 -16.34
C LEU A 37 15.02 -13.31 -16.51
N LYS A 38 16.08 -13.62 -17.26
CA LYS A 38 17.16 -12.67 -17.59
C LYS A 38 16.63 -11.40 -18.27
N ARG A 39 15.52 -11.50 -18.99
CA ARG A 39 14.85 -10.36 -19.64
C ARG A 39 14.39 -9.29 -18.65
N ILE A 40 14.17 -9.63 -17.38
CA ILE A 40 13.87 -8.64 -16.35
C ILE A 40 15.04 -7.67 -16.21
N GLY A 41 16.25 -8.20 -16.00
CA GLY A 41 17.46 -7.38 -15.88
C GLY A 41 17.78 -6.59 -17.14
N GLU A 42 17.60 -7.19 -18.33
CA GLU A 42 17.79 -6.51 -19.65
C GLU A 42 16.79 -5.35 -19.79
N THR A 43 15.54 -5.57 -19.38
CA THR A 43 14.50 -4.54 -19.42
C THR A 43 14.82 -3.38 -18.48
N VAL A 44 15.19 -3.68 -17.24
CA VAL A 44 15.61 -2.64 -16.27
C VAL A 44 16.79 -1.83 -16.83
N GLN A 45 17.78 -2.51 -17.43
CA GLN A 45 18.94 -1.82 -18.01
C GLN A 45 18.56 -0.87 -19.12
N ARG A 46 17.67 -1.28 -20.05
CA ARG A 46 17.20 -0.37 -21.13
C ARG A 46 16.58 0.91 -20.58
N HIS A 47 15.80 0.84 -19.51
CA HIS A 47 15.18 2.02 -18.89
C HIS A 47 16.17 2.87 -18.09
N ILE A 48 17.23 2.28 -17.55
CA ILE A 48 18.35 3.01 -16.94
C ILE A 48 19.11 3.77 -18.05
N ASP A 49 19.43 3.11 -19.15
CA ASP A 49 20.16 3.70 -20.29
C ASP A 49 19.34 4.81 -20.97
N ALA A 50 18.00 4.70 -20.97
CA ALA A 50 17.06 5.72 -21.44
C ALA A 50 16.84 6.86 -20.42
N HIS A 51 17.46 6.81 -19.24
CA HIS A 51 17.27 7.77 -18.14
C HIS A 51 15.82 7.89 -17.63
N ASP A 52 15.01 6.86 -17.82
CA ASP A 52 13.66 6.78 -17.25
C ASP A 52 13.69 6.59 -15.74
N VAL A 53 14.69 5.84 -15.25
CA VAL A 53 14.90 5.52 -13.82
C VAL A 53 16.39 5.55 -13.47
N ALA A 54 16.72 5.86 -12.23
CA ALA A 54 18.12 5.80 -11.74
C ALA A 54 18.57 4.34 -11.48
N GLY A 55 17.66 3.51 -11.04
CA GLY A 55 17.88 2.10 -10.74
C GLY A 55 16.62 1.44 -10.21
N ALA A 56 16.67 0.13 -10.07
CA ALA A 56 15.55 -0.68 -9.62
C ALA A 56 16.00 -1.89 -8.79
N VAL A 57 15.09 -2.34 -7.91
CA VAL A 57 15.13 -3.66 -7.29
C VAL A 57 13.91 -4.44 -7.78
N THR A 58 14.13 -5.63 -8.31
CA THR A 58 13.09 -6.53 -8.82
C THR A 58 13.16 -7.88 -8.13
N LEU A 59 12.00 -8.42 -7.74
CA LEU A 59 11.90 -9.68 -7.05
C LEU A 59 10.68 -10.45 -7.57
N VAL A 60 10.87 -11.74 -7.85
CA VAL A 60 9.80 -12.68 -8.22
C VAL A 60 9.91 -13.92 -7.34
N ALA A 61 8.84 -14.23 -6.64
CA ALA A 61 8.69 -15.49 -5.93
C ALA A 61 7.53 -16.29 -6.56
N ARG A 62 7.69 -17.61 -6.66
CA ARG A 62 6.65 -18.53 -7.10
C ARG A 62 6.61 -19.75 -6.19
N LYS A 63 5.41 -20.23 -5.87
CA LYS A 63 5.21 -21.39 -4.98
C LYS A 63 5.96 -21.23 -3.64
N GLY A 64 5.96 -20.00 -3.09
CA GLY A 64 6.61 -19.67 -1.82
C GLY A 64 8.14 -19.66 -1.85
N ARG A 65 8.77 -19.54 -3.03
CA ARG A 65 10.23 -19.56 -3.19
C ARG A 65 10.69 -18.46 -4.13
N ILE A 66 11.76 -17.73 -3.77
CA ILE A 66 12.33 -16.66 -4.59
C ILE A 66 13.06 -17.27 -5.79
N ALA A 67 12.61 -16.95 -7.01
CA ALA A 67 13.20 -17.40 -8.26
C ALA A 67 14.01 -16.29 -8.96
N HIS A 68 13.77 -15.02 -8.63
CA HIS A 68 14.50 -13.87 -9.14
C HIS A 68 14.61 -12.81 -8.05
N PHE A 69 15.81 -12.26 -7.85
CA PHE A 69 16.04 -11.12 -6.96
C PHE A 69 17.27 -10.36 -7.43
N GLU A 70 17.08 -9.17 -8.00
CA GLU A 70 18.13 -8.39 -8.62
C GLU A 70 18.02 -6.92 -8.28
N ALA A 71 19.16 -6.24 -8.16
CA ALA A 71 19.29 -4.79 -8.06
C ALA A 71 20.15 -4.29 -9.22
N ARG A 72 19.73 -3.23 -9.91
CA ARG A 72 20.45 -2.60 -11.03
C ARG A 72 20.45 -1.10 -10.93
N GLY A 73 21.50 -0.46 -11.48
CA GLY A 73 21.65 0.98 -11.52
C GLY A 73 22.09 1.57 -10.19
N MET A 74 21.66 2.80 -9.92
CA MET A 74 22.13 3.60 -8.79
C MET A 74 20.98 3.87 -7.81
N MET A 75 21.31 3.83 -6.51
CA MET A 75 20.43 4.36 -5.48
C MET A 75 20.57 5.87 -5.33
N ASP A 76 21.73 6.41 -5.74
CA ASP A 76 22.05 7.82 -5.71
C ASP A 76 23.00 8.15 -6.87
N LEU A 77 22.50 8.94 -7.84
CA LEU A 77 23.24 9.30 -9.06
C LEU A 77 24.37 10.29 -8.73
N GLU A 78 24.10 11.27 -7.88
CA GLU A 78 25.03 12.33 -7.51
C GLU A 78 26.22 11.77 -6.73
N ALA A 79 25.93 10.89 -5.76
CA ALA A 79 26.95 10.23 -4.95
C ALA A 79 27.55 8.99 -5.63
N LYS A 80 27.07 8.62 -6.84
CA LYS A 80 27.48 7.42 -7.60
C LYS A 80 27.39 6.14 -6.76
N LYS A 81 26.35 6.02 -5.93
CA LYS A 81 26.15 4.83 -5.10
C LYS A 81 25.34 3.79 -5.88
N PRO A 82 25.84 2.55 -6.02
CA PRO A 82 25.11 1.49 -6.68
C PRO A 82 23.86 1.09 -5.89
N MET A 83 22.83 0.60 -6.59
CA MET A 83 21.59 0.10 -5.98
C MET A 83 21.85 -1.20 -5.22
N PRO A 84 21.66 -1.23 -3.90
CA PRO A 84 21.75 -2.48 -3.13
C PRO A 84 20.41 -3.22 -3.16
N LYS A 85 20.44 -4.56 -3.03
CA LYS A 85 19.20 -5.37 -2.95
C LYS A 85 18.35 -5.03 -1.74
N ASP A 86 18.98 -4.63 -0.64
CA ASP A 86 18.35 -4.25 0.63
C ASP A 86 18.13 -2.73 0.77
N GLY A 87 18.07 -2.01 -0.35
CA GLY A 87 17.73 -0.59 -0.39
C GLY A 87 16.38 -0.32 0.28
N LEU A 88 16.31 0.79 1.04
CA LEU A 88 15.07 1.26 1.67
C LEU A 88 14.33 2.18 0.71
N PHE A 89 13.18 1.74 0.25
CA PHE A 89 12.32 2.49 -0.66
C PHE A 89 11.14 3.10 0.08
N ARG A 90 10.81 4.35 -0.21
CA ARG A 90 9.56 4.96 0.27
C ARG A 90 8.40 4.33 -0.48
N LEU A 91 7.51 3.68 0.27
CA LEU A 91 6.39 2.93 -0.29
C LEU A 91 5.29 3.80 -0.88
N ALA A 92 5.21 5.06 -0.44
CA ALA A 92 4.07 5.90 -0.79
C ALA A 92 2.75 5.10 -0.62
N SER A 93 1.88 5.08 -1.61
CA SER A 93 0.57 4.41 -1.50
C SER A 93 0.62 2.89 -1.30
N MET A 94 1.75 2.23 -1.47
CA MET A 94 1.91 0.83 -1.04
C MET A 94 1.86 0.64 0.48
N SER A 95 1.83 1.71 1.28
CA SER A 95 1.49 1.67 2.71
C SER A 95 0.03 1.26 2.96
N LYS A 96 -0.89 1.56 2.02
CA LYS A 96 -2.33 1.32 2.18
C LYS A 96 -2.72 -0.15 2.40
N PRO A 97 -2.17 -1.12 1.66
CA PRO A 97 -2.45 -2.54 1.93
C PRO A 97 -2.07 -2.97 3.35
N ILE A 98 -0.93 -2.49 3.87
CA ILE A 98 -0.50 -2.76 5.26
C ILE A 98 -1.52 -2.18 6.25
N THR A 99 -1.95 -0.93 6.04
CA THR A 99 -3.00 -0.29 6.85
C THR A 99 -4.33 -1.04 6.73
N GLY A 100 -4.69 -1.51 5.54
CA GLY A 100 -5.88 -2.32 5.30
C GLY A 100 -5.87 -3.62 6.12
N VAL A 101 -4.73 -4.33 6.15
CA VAL A 101 -4.55 -5.53 6.98
C VAL A 101 -4.70 -5.19 8.47
N ALA A 102 -4.12 -4.09 8.95
CA ALA A 102 -4.26 -3.65 10.34
C ALA A 102 -5.74 -3.42 10.73
N ILE A 103 -6.52 -2.78 9.88
CA ILE A 103 -7.98 -2.62 10.08
C ILE A 103 -8.67 -3.97 10.10
N MET A 104 -8.35 -4.87 9.15
CA MET A 104 -9.02 -6.17 9.07
C MET A 104 -8.67 -7.11 10.23
N MET A 105 -7.50 -6.97 10.86
CA MET A 105 -7.18 -7.63 12.13
C MET A 105 -8.15 -7.19 13.23
N LEU A 106 -8.42 -5.90 13.34
CA LEU A 106 -9.37 -5.37 14.31
C LEU A 106 -10.83 -5.73 13.98
N VAL A 107 -11.15 -5.93 12.69
CA VAL A 107 -12.46 -6.47 12.26
C VAL A 107 -12.62 -7.92 12.69
N GLU A 108 -11.62 -8.78 12.50
CA GLU A 108 -11.65 -10.18 12.98
C GLU A 108 -11.75 -10.28 14.50
N GLU A 109 -11.14 -9.33 15.22
CA GLU A 109 -11.27 -9.23 16.68
C GLU A 109 -12.64 -8.70 17.15
N GLY A 110 -13.55 -8.38 16.23
CA GLY A 110 -14.89 -7.85 16.55
C GLY A 110 -14.90 -6.42 17.10
N LYS A 111 -13.77 -5.72 17.05
CA LYS A 111 -13.63 -4.34 17.55
C LYS A 111 -14.15 -3.30 16.57
N ILE A 112 -14.12 -3.60 15.28
CA ILE A 112 -14.57 -2.76 14.16
C ILE A 112 -15.49 -3.57 13.27
N ARG A 113 -16.51 -2.91 12.68
CA ARG A 113 -17.29 -3.45 11.57
C ARG A 113 -17.04 -2.58 10.33
N LEU A 114 -17.03 -3.17 9.15
CA LEU A 114 -16.91 -2.41 7.90
C LEU A 114 -18.06 -1.40 7.71
N SER A 115 -19.22 -1.69 8.28
CA SER A 115 -20.40 -0.80 8.28
C SER A 115 -20.39 0.26 9.37
N ASP A 116 -19.45 0.23 10.32
CA ASP A 116 -19.40 1.24 11.36
C ASP A 116 -19.14 2.61 10.76
N PRO A 117 -19.89 3.66 11.17
CA PRO A 117 -19.58 5.02 10.78
C PRO A 117 -18.24 5.44 11.40
N VAL A 118 -17.43 6.15 10.64
CA VAL A 118 -16.10 6.62 11.11
C VAL A 118 -16.25 7.48 12.38
N SER A 119 -17.35 8.20 12.52
CA SER A 119 -17.69 9.02 13.70
C SER A 119 -17.86 8.22 15.00
N ARG A 120 -17.97 6.90 14.94
CA ARG A 120 -17.92 6.02 16.14
C ARG A 120 -16.55 6.08 16.81
N PHE A 121 -15.49 6.25 16.03
CA PHE A 121 -14.09 6.24 16.49
C PHE A 121 -13.48 7.63 16.51
N ILE A 122 -13.91 8.51 15.60
CA ILE A 122 -13.48 9.91 15.48
C ILE A 122 -14.74 10.78 15.58
N PRO A 123 -15.14 11.20 16.80
CA PRO A 123 -16.43 11.86 17.05
C PRO A 123 -16.66 13.14 16.24
N GLU A 124 -15.59 13.85 15.89
CA GLU A 124 -15.65 15.07 15.07
C GLU A 124 -16.28 14.80 13.70
N PHE A 125 -16.16 13.59 13.17
CA PHE A 125 -16.73 13.19 11.88
C PHE A 125 -18.28 13.11 11.89
N LYS A 126 -18.93 13.30 13.03
CA LYS A 126 -20.39 13.58 13.06
C LYS A 126 -20.75 14.84 12.29
N GLY A 127 -19.85 15.84 12.26
CA GLY A 127 -20.00 17.06 11.47
C GLY A 127 -19.66 16.93 9.99
N LEU A 128 -19.17 15.77 9.55
CA LEU A 128 -18.86 15.48 8.14
C LEU A 128 -20.16 15.01 7.42
N ASP A 129 -21.12 15.90 7.33
CA ASP A 129 -22.48 15.66 6.86
C ASP A 129 -22.83 16.43 5.58
N LYS A 130 -21.84 17.04 4.93
CA LYS A 130 -22.04 17.89 3.75
C LYS A 130 -21.17 17.42 2.58
N VAL A 131 -21.75 17.56 1.39
CA VAL A 131 -21.10 17.29 0.11
C VAL A 131 -21.02 18.59 -0.69
N ALA A 132 -19.85 18.88 -1.26
CA ALA A 132 -19.64 19.99 -2.17
C ALA A 132 -20.15 19.62 -3.57
N VAL A 133 -21.07 20.41 -4.11
CA VAL A 133 -21.62 20.25 -5.46
C VAL A 133 -21.37 21.51 -6.29
N ALA A 134 -21.11 21.33 -7.58
CA ALA A 134 -20.89 22.45 -8.47
C ALA A 134 -22.16 23.34 -8.52
N LYS A 135 -21.97 24.66 -8.51
CA LYS A 135 -23.07 25.59 -8.75
C LYS A 135 -23.57 25.42 -10.19
N PRO A 136 -24.89 25.46 -10.41
CA PRO A 136 -25.44 25.43 -11.77
C PRO A 136 -24.82 26.49 -12.65
N GLY A 137 -24.29 26.09 -13.85
CA GLY A 137 -23.68 27.01 -14.79
C GLY A 137 -22.28 27.53 -14.43
N ALA A 138 -21.69 27.12 -13.31
CA ALA A 138 -20.33 27.51 -12.97
C ALA A 138 -19.33 26.78 -13.88
N PRO A 139 -18.33 27.47 -14.45
CA PRO A 139 -17.27 26.82 -15.20
C PRO A 139 -16.41 25.95 -14.26
N PRO A 140 -15.74 24.91 -14.80
CA PRO A 140 -14.74 24.19 -14.03
C PRO A 140 -13.70 25.15 -13.46
N PRO A 141 -13.25 25.01 -12.19
CA PRO A 141 -12.25 25.88 -11.63
C PRO A 141 -10.95 25.78 -12.41
N ALA A 142 -10.31 26.91 -12.69
CA ALA A 142 -8.96 26.93 -13.24
C ALA A 142 -8.01 26.21 -12.27
N GLN A 143 -6.93 25.64 -12.81
CA GLN A 143 -5.94 24.93 -12.00
C GLN A 143 -5.38 25.87 -10.89
N GLY A 144 -5.56 25.49 -9.63
CA GLY A 144 -5.14 26.29 -8.46
C GLY A 144 -6.12 27.38 -8.04
N ALA A 145 -7.23 27.59 -8.75
CA ALA A 145 -8.28 28.53 -8.35
C ALA A 145 -9.24 27.91 -7.33
N GLU A 146 -9.78 28.74 -6.45
CA GLU A 146 -10.79 28.32 -5.48
C GLU A 146 -12.11 27.99 -6.23
N ALA A 147 -12.57 26.75 -6.06
CA ALA A 147 -13.82 26.32 -6.66
C ALA A 147 -15.01 26.91 -5.89
N SER A 148 -15.96 27.51 -6.62
CA SER A 148 -17.26 27.91 -6.05
C SER A 148 -18.19 26.71 -6.06
N TYR A 149 -18.73 26.33 -4.90
CA TYR A 149 -19.64 25.20 -4.73
C TYR A 149 -20.76 25.51 -3.76
N ASP A 150 -21.86 24.78 -3.87
CA ASP A 150 -22.92 24.74 -2.89
C ASP A 150 -22.71 23.52 -1.96
N LEU A 151 -23.25 23.58 -0.76
CA LEU A 151 -23.21 22.47 0.19
C LEU A 151 -24.59 21.82 0.27
N VAL A 152 -24.64 20.52 0.03
CA VAL A 152 -25.85 19.71 0.20
C VAL A 152 -25.62 18.68 1.31
N PRO A 153 -26.67 18.19 1.99
CA PRO A 153 -26.53 17.13 2.99
C PRO A 153 -25.96 15.86 2.39
N ALA A 154 -25.08 15.19 3.14
CA ALA A 154 -24.68 13.83 2.82
C ALA A 154 -25.85 12.86 3.04
N SER A 155 -26.03 11.91 2.15
CA SER A 155 -27.11 10.91 2.24
C SER A 155 -26.98 9.96 3.44
N ARG A 156 -25.76 9.78 3.91
CA ARG A 156 -25.39 9.00 5.10
C ARG A 156 -23.97 9.35 5.57
N ALA A 157 -23.65 8.90 6.78
CA ALA A 157 -22.28 8.96 7.28
C ALA A 157 -21.35 8.07 6.45
N ILE A 158 -20.07 8.45 6.36
CA ILE A 158 -19.02 7.61 5.78
C ILE A 158 -18.68 6.46 6.73
N THR A 159 -18.40 5.28 6.18
CA THR A 159 -18.09 4.07 6.93
C THR A 159 -16.62 3.66 6.79
N ILE A 160 -16.15 2.75 7.65
CA ILE A 160 -14.83 2.13 7.54
C ILE A 160 -14.65 1.46 6.16
N GLY A 161 -15.67 0.74 5.67
CA GLY A 161 -15.65 0.13 4.34
C GLY A 161 -15.56 1.14 3.21
N ASP A 162 -16.18 2.31 3.34
CA ASP A 162 -16.07 3.37 2.33
C ASP A 162 -14.63 3.93 2.25
N LEU A 163 -13.95 4.08 3.39
CA LEU A 163 -12.55 4.52 3.41
C LEU A 163 -11.63 3.49 2.76
N LEU A 164 -11.77 2.21 3.12
CA LEU A 164 -10.93 1.10 2.60
C LEU A 164 -11.03 0.94 1.08
N LYS A 165 -12.20 1.20 0.49
CA LYS A 165 -12.45 1.05 -0.94
C LYS A 165 -12.48 2.36 -1.74
N HIS A 166 -12.07 3.50 -1.14
CA HIS A 166 -12.11 4.82 -1.78
C HIS A 166 -13.50 5.29 -2.25
N GLY A 167 -14.54 4.87 -1.54
CA GLY A 167 -15.94 5.23 -1.80
C GLY A 167 -16.50 6.30 -0.85
N SER A 168 -15.66 6.95 -0.05
CA SER A 168 -16.10 7.86 1.01
C SER A 168 -16.38 9.29 0.54
N GLY A 169 -15.73 9.76 -0.51
CA GLY A 169 -15.71 11.17 -0.91
C GLY A 169 -14.78 12.06 -0.05
N LEU A 170 -14.11 11.53 0.95
CA LEU A 170 -13.22 12.31 1.82
C LEU A 170 -11.91 12.67 1.09
N VAL A 171 -11.75 13.96 0.75
CA VAL A 171 -10.55 14.49 0.05
C VAL A 171 -10.13 13.58 -1.11
N SER A 172 -11.02 13.42 -2.07
CA SER A 172 -10.86 12.50 -3.21
C SER A 172 -10.64 13.24 -4.54
N GLY A 173 -10.05 14.44 -4.49
CA GLY A 173 -9.69 15.21 -5.70
C GLY A 173 -10.86 15.95 -6.35
N GLY A 174 -11.95 16.19 -5.62
CA GLY A 174 -13.10 16.98 -6.07
C GLY A 174 -13.14 18.40 -5.47
N LEU A 175 -14.35 18.98 -5.44
CA LEU A 175 -14.58 20.36 -4.96
C LEU A 175 -14.25 20.53 -3.48
N GLY A 176 -14.61 19.56 -2.64
CA GLY A 176 -14.25 19.58 -1.21
C GLY A 176 -12.73 19.49 -1.02
N ALA A 177 -12.07 18.59 -1.76
CA ALA A 177 -10.64 18.44 -1.69
C ALA A 177 -9.87 19.70 -2.11
N SER A 178 -10.40 20.50 -3.05
CA SER A 178 -9.80 21.78 -3.46
C SER A 178 -9.68 22.80 -2.32
N ALA A 179 -10.59 22.73 -1.35
CA ALA A 179 -10.61 23.61 -0.19
C ALA A 179 -9.88 23.02 1.05
N ALA A 180 -9.45 21.75 0.99
CA ALA A 180 -8.95 21.02 2.16
C ALA A 180 -7.77 21.72 2.85
N ASN A 181 -6.78 22.19 2.11
CA ASN A 181 -5.61 22.86 2.68
C ASN A 181 -5.94 24.18 3.40
N ARG A 182 -6.97 24.89 2.94
CA ARG A 182 -7.44 26.13 3.57
C ARG A 182 -8.27 25.84 4.81
N ILE A 183 -9.18 24.84 4.74
CA ILE A 183 -10.11 24.51 5.83
C ILE A 183 -9.39 23.76 6.95
N ALA A 184 -8.53 22.80 6.57
CA ALA A 184 -7.82 21.93 7.49
C ALA A 184 -6.32 21.90 7.13
N PRO A 185 -5.58 23.00 7.34
CA PRO A 185 -4.15 23.03 7.07
C PRO A 185 -3.41 22.06 8.00
N ARG A 186 -2.46 21.28 7.42
CA ARG A 186 -1.55 20.44 8.19
C ARG A 186 -0.25 21.20 8.47
N THR A 187 0.21 21.13 9.70
CA THR A 187 1.49 21.71 10.15
C THR A 187 2.54 20.62 10.33
N PRO A 188 3.85 20.95 10.36
CA PRO A 188 4.92 19.97 10.58
C PRO A 188 4.85 19.21 11.92
N ILE A 189 4.18 19.77 12.93
CA ILE A 189 4.03 19.17 14.26
C ILE A 189 2.74 18.36 14.42
N ASP A 190 1.87 18.36 13.41
CA ASP A 190 0.64 17.58 13.47
C ASP A 190 0.95 16.07 13.49
N THR A 191 0.19 15.36 14.32
CA THR A 191 0.10 13.90 14.37
C THR A 191 -1.23 13.46 13.74
N LEU A 192 -1.45 12.15 13.60
CA LEU A 192 -2.77 11.64 13.19
C LEU A 192 -3.87 12.13 14.14
N ALA A 193 -3.59 12.16 15.44
CA ALA A 193 -4.56 12.57 16.46
C ALA A 193 -4.93 14.05 16.37
N THR A 194 -4.03 14.93 15.96
CA THR A 194 -4.29 16.37 15.89
C THR A 194 -4.78 16.82 14.50
N TYR A 195 -4.41 16.12 13.44
CA TYR A 195 -4.78 16.50 12.08
C TYR A 195 -6.09 15.87 11.59
N ILE A 196 -6.30 14.57 11.81
CA ILE A 196 -7.46 13.88 11.22
C ILE A 196 -8.80 14.47 11.66
N PRO A 197 -9.01 14.86 12.94
CA PRO A 197 -10.24 15.53 13.35
C PRO A 197 -10.54 16.84 12.58
N LYS A 198 -9.50 17.58 12.16
CA LYS A 198 -9.68 18.82 11.37
C LYS A 198 -10.37 18.57 10.03
N LEU A 199 -10.20 17.37 9.45
CA LEU A 199 -10.82 16.99 8.17
C LEU A 199 -12.36 16.93 8.24
N ALA A 200 -12.94 16.85 9.43
CA ALA A 200 -14.38 16.90 9.62
C ALA A 200 -15.04 18.21 9.11
N ALA A 201 -14.26 19.29 9.01
CA ALA A 201 -14.72 20.56 8.45
C ALA A 201 -14.68 20.62 6.91
N VAL A 202 -14.00 19.67 6.26
CA VAL A 202 -13.86 19.62 4.80
C VAL A 202 -15.06 18.88 4.20
N PRO A 203 -15.86 19.49 3.30
CA PRO A 203 -17.00 18.81 2.71
C PRO A 203 -16.55 17.62 1.85
N LEU A 204 -17.37 16.59 1.77
CA LEU A 204 -17.14 15.44 0.91
C LEU A 204 -17.18 15.86 -0.58
N ASP A 205 -16.42 15.18 -1.41
CA ASP A 205 -16.36 15.43 -2.86
C ASP A 205 -17.53 14.80 -3.64
N PHE A 206 -18.22 13.83 -3.04
CA PHE A 206 -19.39 13.14 -3.60
C PHE A 206 -20.14 12.40 -2.49
N GLN A 207 -21.37 11.97 -2.80
CA GLN A 207 -22.21 11.20 -1.87
C GLN A 207 -21.55 9.85 -1.52
N PRO A 208 -21.42 9.48 -0.23
CA PRO A 208 -20.77 8.24 0.19
C PRO A 208 -21.34 7.00 -0.49
N GLY A 209 -20.48 6.21 -1.11
CA GLY A 209 -20.80 4.95 -1.77
C GLY A 209 -21.31 5.09 -3.22
N THR A 210 -21.42 6.29 -3.79
CA THR A 210 -21.95 6.49 -5.14
C THR A 210 -20.89 6.48 -6.24
N LEU A 211 -19.64 6.75 -5.88
CA LEU A 211 -18.50 6.78 -6.80
C LEU A 211 -17.30 6.12 -6.17
N TRP A 212 -16.42 5.63 -7.04
CA TRP A 212 -15.05 5.33 -6.69
C TRP A 212 -14.14 6.47 -7.14
N ARG A 213 -13.46 7.11 -6.19
CA ARG A 213 -12.44 8.11 -6.49
C ARG A 213 -11.35 8.07 -5.44
N TYR A 214 -10.12 7.96 -5.92
CA TYR A 214 -8.97 7.76 -5.07
C TYR A 214 -8.73 8.92 -4.08
N SER A 215 -8.81 8.62 -2.78
CA SER A 215 -8.36 9.51 -1.71
C SER A 215 -6.88 9.24 -1.45
N GLY A 216 -6.01 10.17 -1.85
CA GLY A 216 -4.56 9.97 -1.80
C GLY A 216 -4.03 9.75 -0.39
N GLN A 217 -4.51 10.52 0.58
CA GLN A 217 -4.05 10.50 1.96
C GLN A 217 -5.19 10.35 2.98
N ALA A 218 -6.17 11.26 2.97
CA ALA A 218 -7.12 11.46 4.05
C ALA A 218 -7.85 10.17 4.49
N GLY A 219 -8.29 9.34 3.54
CA GLY A 219 -9.04 8.13 3.85
C GLY A 219 -8.24 7.13 4.67
N PHE A 220 -7.02 6.83 4.26
CA PHE A 220 -6.16 5.85 4.96
C PHE A 220 -5.49 6.43 6.20
N ASP A 221 -5.24 7.73 6.25
CA ASP A 221 -4.78 8.38 7.48
C ASP A 221 -5.90 8.40 8.54
N ALA A 222 -7.17 8.57 8.12
CA ALA A 222 -8.31 8.38 9.02
C ALA A 222 -8.42 6.93 9.54
N LEU A 223 -8.18 5.92 8.67
CA LEU A 223 -8.11 4.52 9.10
C LEU A 223 -6.96 4.29 10.08
N SER A 224 -5.79 4.89 9.86
CA SER A 224 -4.67 4.81 10.80
C SER A 224 -5.04 5.40 12.17
N ARG A 225 -5.76 6.54 12.18
CA ARG A 225 -6.28 7.11 13.42
C ARG A 225 -7.31 6.21 14.10
N VAL A 226 -8.15 5.51 13.34
CA VAL A 226 -9.08 4.50 13.89
C VAL A 226 -8.31 3.37 14.56
N VAL A 227 -7.20 2.89 13.97
CA VAL A 227 -6.33 1.89 14.63
C VAL A 227 -5.81 2.41 15.96
N GLU A 228 -5.32 3.66 16.03
CA GLU A 228 -4.85 4.25 17.29
C GLU A 228 -5.95 4.29 18.37
N VAL A 229 -7.15 4.75 17.99
CA VAL A 229 -8.28 4.88 18.92
C VAL A 229 -8.72 3.53 19.47
N VAL A 230 -8.83 2.52 18.58
CA VAL A 230 -9.34 1.20 18.93
C VAL A 230 -8.31 0.36 19.71
N SER A 231 -7.03 0.50 19.38
CA SER A 231 -5.95 -0.24 20.03
C SER A 231 -5.41 0.43 21.29
N GLY A 232 -5.59 1.75 21.42
CA GLY A 232 -4.94 2.55 22.47
C GLY A 232 -3.43 2.74 22.27
N GLN A 233 -2.90 2.42 21.09
CA GLN A 233 -1.48 2.50 20.76
C GLN A 233 -1.26 3.48 19.62
N ALA A 234 -0.06 4.09 19.54
CA ALA A 234 0.36 4.82 18.33
C ALA A 234 0.39 3.86 17.13
N PHE A 235 0.07 4.38 15.93
CA PHE A 235 -0.12 3.55 14.75
C PHE A 235 1.14 2.75 14.35
N ASP A 236 2.32 3.38 14.44
CA ASP A 236 3.61 2.73 14.20
C ASP A 236 3.90 1.60 15.20
N VAL A 237 3.57 1.80 16.48
CA VAL A 237 3.73 0.79 17.54
C VAL A 237 2.80 -0.40 17.30
N PHE A 238 1.54 -0.14 16.96
CA PHE A 238 0.58 -1.20 16.63
C PHE A 238 1.08 -2.04 15.45
N LEU A 239 1.46 -1.40 14.36
CA LEU A 239 1.96 -2.11 13.18
C LEU A 239 3.19 -2.95 13.51
N ARG A 240 4.17 -2.38 14.20
CA ARG A 240 5.40 -3.09 14.55
C ARG A 240 5.09 -4.34 15.36
N GLN A 241 4.34 -4.21 16.43
CA GLN A 241 4.07 -5.32 17.36
C GLN A 241 3.16 -6.40 16.77
N ARG A 242 2.17 -6.00 15.99
CA ARG A 242 1.10 -6.89 15.56
C ARG A 242 1.29 -7.47 14.16
N LEU A 243 2.10 -6.81 13.32
CA LEU A 243 2.23 -7.20 11.92
C LEU A 243 3.70 -7.29 11.47
N LEU A 244 4.49 -6.21 11.61
CA LEU A 244 5.80 -6.14 10.98
C LEU A 244 6.83 -7.06 11.64
N ASP A 245 7.00 -7.00 12.96
CA ASP A 245 7.94 -7.86 13.69
C ASP A 245 7.57 -9.35 13.58
N PRO A 246 6.28 -9.75 13.78
CA PRO A 246 5.88 -11.14 13.58
C PRO A 246 6.04 -11.66 12.14
N LEU A 247 5.95 -10.78 11.11
CA LEU A 247 6.26 -11.14 9.72
C LEU A 247 7.76 -11.16 9.44
N GLY A 248 8.61 -10.66 10.34
CA GLY A 248 10.05 -10.52 10.10
C GLY A 248 10.42 -9.33 9.22
N MET A 249 9.54 -8.35 9.04
CA MET A 249 9.74 -7.13 8.24
C MET A 249 10.55 -6.09 9.01
N LYS A 250 11.82 -6.39 9.25
CA LYS A 250 12.72 -5.63 10.15
C LYS A 250 13.12 -4.25 9.63
N ASP A 251 13.00 -4.05 8.32
CA ASP A 251 13.38 -2.84 7.61
C ASP A 251 12.15 -2.01 7.18
N THR A 252 10.95 -2.44 7.58
CA THR A 252 9.72 -1.73 7.26
C THR A 252 9.28 -0.86 8.42
N GLY A 253 8.95 0.40 8.13
CA GLY A 253 8.51 1.38 9.12
C GLY A 253 8.32 2.76 8.52
N PHE A 254 8.24 3.80 9.37
CA PHE A 254 8.01 5.19 8.92
C PHE A 254 9.29 6.00 8.73
N PHE A 255 10.40 5.51 9.22
CA PHE A 255 11.74 6.11 9.09
C PHE A 255 12.80 5.00 9.12
N PRO A 256 14.00 5.24 8.60
CA PRO A 256 15.09 4.28 8.70
C PRO A 256 15.41 3.99 10.17
N GLY A 257 15.57 2.73 10.51
CA GLY A 257 16.06 2.36 11.84
C GLY A 257 17.51 2.86 12.04
N PRO A 258 17.98 2.95 13.29
CA PRO A 258 19.34 3.40 13.59
C PRO A 258 20.38 2.66 12.76
N GLY A 259 21.29 3.42 12.12
CA GLY A 259 22.37 2.89 11.27
C GLY A 259 21.93 2.41 9.88
N LYS A 260 20.66 2.59 9.50
CA LYS A 260 20.12 2.19 8.19
C LYS A 260 19.90 3.36 7.23
N GLU A 261 20.21 4.59 7.64
CA GLU A 261 19.98 5.81 6.88
C GLU A 261 20.72 5.78 5.52
N SER A 262 21.92 5.18 5.51
CA SER A 262 22.72 5.03 4.29
C SER A 262 22.11 4.13 3.22
N ARG A 263 21.08 3.33 3.56
CA ARG A 263 20.35 2.45 2.65
C ARG A 263 19.11 3.12 2.03
N LEU A 264 18.77 4.35 2.47
CA LEU A 264 17.60 5.06 1.97
C LEU A 264 17.85 5.53 0.53
N VAL A 265 17.03 5.02 -0.41
CA VAL A 265 17.16 5.33 -1.83
C VAL A 265 16.66 6.74 -2.12
N THR A 266 17.47 7.49 -2.90
CA THR A 266 17.14 8.86 -3.30
C THR A 266 15.93 8.90 -4.22
N ILE A 267 14.93 9.76 -3.91
CA ILE A 267 13.80 10.00 -4.80
C ILE A 267 14.25 10.89 -5.96
N TYR A 268 13.87 10.52 -7.18
CA TYR A 268 14.11 11.31 -8.39
C TYR A 268 12.80 11.81 -9.00
N GLN A 269 12.87 12.97 -9.63
CA GLN A 269 11.80 13.54 -10.45
C GLN A 269 12.30 13.65 -11.89
N THR A 270 11.45 13.29 -12.85
CA THR A 270 11.73 13.51 -14.28
C THR A 270 11.54 14.98 -14.61
N THR A 271 12.56 15.60 -15.16
CA THR A 271 12.53 16.96 -15.68
C THR A 271 12.95 16.97 -17.14
N PRO A 272 12.74 18.06 -17.89
CA PRO A 272 13.27 18.19 -19.26
C PRO A 272 14.79 18.02 -19.36
N GLN A 273 15.52 18.23 -18.25
CA GLN A 273 16.97 18.07 -18.15
C GLN A 273 17.39 16.70 -17.58
N GLY A 274 16.47 15.72 -17.53
CA GLY A 274 16.68 14.38 -16.98
C GLY A 274 16.23 14.23 -15.53
N LEU A 275 16.73 13.19 -14.87
CA LEU A 275 16.42 12.89 -13.47
C LEU A 275 17.09 13.90 -12.53
N ARG A 276 16.31 14.43 -11.59
CA ARG A 276 16.80 15.34 -10.53
C ARG A 276 16.30 14.87 -9.17
N PRO A 277 17.08 15.02 -8.10
CA PRO A 277 16.63 14.71 -6.75
C PRO A 277 15.35 15.45 -6.40
N GLY A 278 14.34 14.70 -5.95
CA GLY A 278 13.07 15.21 -5.47
C GLY A 278 13.08 15.48 -3.96
N ASN A 279 11.90 15.56 -3.34
CA ASN A 279 11.77 15.76 -1.91
C ASN A 279 12.21 14.52 -1.13
N GLN A 280 13.24 14.66 -0.31
CA GLN A 280 13.82 13.60 0.53
C GLN A 280 13.29 13.59 1.98
N THR A 281 12.34 14.48 2.34
CA THR A 281 11.83 14.63 3.70
C THR A 281 11.17 13.35 4.20
N VAL A 282 11.48 12.97 5.44
CA VAL A 282 10.84 11.89 6.20
C VAL A 282 10.22 12.50 7.44
N SER A 283 8.93 12.23 7.70
CA SER A 283 8.27 12.67 8.93
C SER A 283 8.53 11.67 10.05
N ASN A 284 8.86 12.15 11.23
CA ASN A 284 9.04 11.35 12.44
C ASN A 284 7.91 11.53 13.47
N VAL A 285 6.87 12.31 13.13
CA VAL A 285 5.74 12.57 14.02
C VAL A 285 4.38 12.23 13.39
N TYR A 286 4.29 12.22 12.05
CA TYR A 286 3.06 11.91 11.32
C TYR A 286 3.17 10.54 10.64
N PHE A 287 2.65 9.52 11.28
CA PHE A 287 2.73 8.13 10.82
C PHE A 287 1.61 7.81 9.82
N SER A 288 1.72 8.37 8.61
CA SER A 288 0.72 8.22 7.56
C SER A 288 0.60 6.78 7.06
N GLY A 289 -0.50 6.11 7.35
CA GLY A 289 -0.81 4.81 6.76
C GLY A 289 -1.22 4.88 5.30
N ALA A 290 -1.49 6.08 4.80
CA ALA A 290 -1.76 6.31 3.38
C ALA A 290 -0.50 6.28 2.52
N GLY A 291 0.69 6.64 3.08
CA GLY A 291 1.87 6.78 2.23
C GLY A 291 3.19 7.07 2.94
N GLY A 292 3.25 6.97 4.27
CA GLY A 292 4.42 7.35 5.06
C GLY A 292 5.45 6.25 5.28
N MET A 293 5.17 5.00 4.90
CA MET A 293 6.07 3.89 5.18
C MET A 293 7.19 3.75 4.15
N MET A 294 8.25 3.10 4.57
CA MET A 294 9.34 2.61 3.73
C MET A 294 9.58 1.13 3.98
N SER A 295 10.20 0.44 3.02
CA SER A 295 10.46 -1.00 3.10
C SER A 295 11.59 -1.41 2.16
N THR A 296 12.08 -2.63 2.31
CA THR A 296 12.85 -3.35 1.29
C THR A 296 11.93 -4.25 0.47
N ALA A 297 12.38 -4.69 -0.70
CA ALA A 297 11.62 -5.65 -1.52
C ALA A 297 11.45 -7.00 -0.80
N GLU A 298 12.46 -7.43 -0.04
CA GLU A 298 12.42 -8.69 0.70
C GLU A 298 11.42 -8.64 1.87
N ASP A 299 11.39 -7.55 2.63
CA ASP A 299 10.39 -7.36 3.69
C ASP A 299 8.97 -7.34 3.10
N TYR A 300 8.77 -6.58 2.00
CA TYR A 300 7.45 -6.51 1.38
C TYR A 300 7.00 -7.85 0.77
N LEU A 301 7.95 -8.72 0.37
CA LEU A 301 7.65 -10.09 -0.03
C LEU A 301 7.04 -10.90 1.12
N GLN A 302 7.51 -10.74 2.36
CA GLN A 302 6.92 -11.43 3.52
C GLN A 302 5.42 -11.07 3.64
N PHE A 303 5.10 -9.78 3.52
CA PHE A 303 3.72 -9.29 3.56
C PHE A 303 2.87 -9.85 2.40
N ALA A 304 3.38 -9.77 1.18
CA ALA A 304 2.65 -10.24 0.00
C ALA A 304 2.47 -11.77 0.01
N GLN A 305 3.48 -12.53 0.45
CA GLN A 305 3.41 -13.99 0.60
C GLN A 305 2.42 -14.38 1.71
N MET A 306 2.36 -13.64 2.81
CA MET A 306 1.35 -13.86 3.85
C MET A 306 -0.07 -13.74 3.26
N LEU A 307 -0.32 -12.73 2.42
CA LEU A 307 -1.61 -12.58 1.74
C LEU A 307 -1.87 -13.73 0.76
N LEU A 308 -0.88 -14.11 -0.06
CA LEU A 308 -0.99 -15.24 -0.99
C LEU A 308 -1.35 -16.55 -0.26
N ASN A 309 -0.79 -16.75 0.93
CA ASN A 309 -1.05 -17.93 1.77
C ASN A 309 -2.36 -17.82 2.57
N GLY A 310 -3.28 -16.92 2.21
CA GLY A 310 -4.56 -16.75 2.90
C GLY A 310 -4.43 -16.26 4.33
N GLY A 311 -3.48 -15.33 4.58
CA GLY A 311 -3.31 -14.64 5.85
C GLY A 311 -2.36 -15.33 6.84
N GLN A 312 -1.50 -16.23 6.38
CA GLN A 312 -0.56 -16.96 7.22
C GLN A 312 0.85 -16.96 6.63
N LEU A 313 1.86 -16.83 7.48
CA LEU A 313 3.26 -17.01 7.10
C LEU A 313 4.06 -17.60 8.28
N ASN A 314 5.00 -18.52 8.00
CA ASN A 314 5.90 -19.12 9.00
C ASN A 314 5.18 -19.65 10.25
N GLY A 315 4.01 -20.30 10.06
CA GLY A 315 3.20 -20.82 11.15
C GLY A 315 2.35 -19.78 11.91
N THR A 316 2.58 -18.48 11.70
CA THR A 316 1.80 -17.41 12.32
C THR A 316 0.63 -17.01 11.44
N ARG A 317 -0.57 -16.96 12.02
CA ARG A 317 -1.78 -16.47 11.35
C ARG A 317 -2.06 -15.03 11.74
N PHE A 318 -2.17 -14.17 10.75
CA PHE A 318 -2.46 -12.73 10.86
C PHE A 318 -3.92 -12.44 10.53
N LEU A 319 -4.46 -13.12 9.52
CA LEU A 319 -5.86 -13.04 9.08
C LEU A 319 -6.39 -14.43 8.73
N GLY A 320 -7.68 -14.61 8.84
CA GLY A 320 -8.35 -15.80 8.32
C GLY A 320 -8.41 -15.79 6.78
N PRO A 321 -8.43 -16.95 6.11
CA PRO A 321 -8.45 -17.03 4.65
C PRO A 321 -9.69 -16.36 4.04
N ARG A 322 -10.83 -16.38 4.74
CA ARG A 322 -12.05 -15.70 4.29
C ARG A 322 -11.92 -14.18 4.36
N THR A 323 -11.17 -13.64 5.34
CA THR A 323 -10.89 -12.21 5.43
C THR A 323 -9.99 -11.75 4.29
N VAL A 324 -8.94 -12.52 3.97
CA VAL A 324 -8.09 -12.22 2.80
C VAL A 324 -8.93 -12.28 1.51
N GLN A 325 -9.77 -13.31 1.34
CA GLN A 325 -10.68 -13.39 0.21
C GLN A 325 -11.62 -12.19 0.12
N LEU A 326 -12.17 -11.74 1.26
CA LEU A 326 -12.99 -10.54 1.32
C LEU A 326 -12.19 -9.31 0.88
N MET A 327 -10.97 -9.12 1.40
CA MET A 327 -10.11 -7.98 1.05
C MET A 327 -9.78 -7.93 -0.44
N THR A 328 -9.60 -9.08 -1.07
CA THR A 328 -9.18 -9.22 -2.47
C THR A 328 -10.35 -9.48 -3.43
N SER A 329 -11.58 -9.27 -2.98
CA SER A 329 -12.80 -9.29 -3.81
C SER A 329 -13.15 -7.88 -4.29
N ASN A 330 -13.84 -7.77 -5.42
CA ASN A 330 -14.30 -6.48 -5.93
C ASN A 330 -15.47 -5.94 -5.10
N HIS A 331 -15.28 -4.81 -4.41
CA HIS A 331 -16.27 -4.10 -3.62
C HIS A 331 -16.87 -2.89 -4.32
N THR A 332 -16.46 -2.61 -5.55
CA THR A 332 -16.79 -1.37 -6.27
C THR A 332 -17.64 -1.59 -7.51
N GLY A 333 -17.95 -2.86 -7.85
CA GLY A 333 -18.61 -3.16 -9.12
C GLY A 333 -17.80 -2.55 -10.29
N ASP A 334 -18.46 -1.78 -11.14
CA ASP A 334 -17.88 -1.13 -12.31
C ASP A 334 -17.44 0.33 -12.06
N MET A 335 -17.43 0.77 -10.80
CA MET A 335 -17.13 2.18 -10.45
C MET A 335 -15.65 2.56 -10.59
N VAL A 336 -14.72 1.60 -10.73
CA VAL A 336 -13.28 1.90 -10.88
C VAL A 336 -13.03 2.59 -12.22
N ASN A 337 -12.36 3.74 -12.19
CA ASN A 337 -12.18 4.63 -13.35
C ASN A 337 -10.81 4.53 -14.03
N GLY A 338 -10.09 3.44 -13.83
CA GLY A 338 -8.81 3.18 -14.51
C GLY A 338 -7.64 4.07 -14.11
N GLN A 339 -7.65 4.64 -12.94
CA GLN A 339 -6.53 5.45 -12.43
C GLN A 339 -5.21 4.64 -12.37
N PHE A 340 -4.09 5.34 -12.37
CA PHE A 340 -2.72 4.78 -12.28
C PHE A 340 -2.30 3.88 -13.44
N GLY A 341 -2.76 4.21 -14.66
CA GLY A 341 -2.36 3.51 -15.87
C GLY A 341 -2.92 2.10 -16.01
N ARG A 342 -3.92 1.75 -15.22
CA ARG A 342 -4.72 0.53 -15.40
C ARG A 342 -6.02 0.87 -16.10
N PRO A 343 -6.47 0.06 -17.06
CA PRO A 343 -7.76 0.28 -17.72
C PRO A 343 -8.91 0.19 -16.71
N ALA A 344 -9.98 0.97 -16.93
CA ALA A 344 -11.19 0.87 -16.11
C ALA A 344 -11.87 -0.49 -16.29
N GLN A 345 -11.95 -0.93 -17.55
CA GLN A 345 -12.55 -2.21 -17.89
C GLN A 345 -11.73 -3.38 -17.33
N GLY A 346 -12.41 -4.38 -16.81
CA GLY A 346 -11.78 -5.58 -16.27
C GLY A 346 -11.09 -5.40 -14.91
N MET A 347 -11.13 -4.20 -14.32
CA MET A 347 -10.56 -3.92 -12.99
C MET A 347 -11.65 -3.67 -11.96
N GLY A 348 -11.37 -4.06 -10.72
CA GLY A 348 -12.16 -3.75 -9.54
C GLY A 348 -11.26 -3.25 -8.42
N PHE A 349 -11.86 -2.89 -7.29
CA PHE A 349 -11.14 -2.52 -6.09
C PHE A 349 -11.69 -3.27 -4.89
N GLY A 350 -10.79 -3.88 -4.15
CA GLY A 350 -11.08 -4.57 -2.90
C GLY A 350 -11.00 -3.62 -1.69
N LEU A 351 -10.57 -4.15 -0.56
CA LEU A 351 -10.29 -3.37 0.63
C LEU A 351 -8.79 -3.08 0.67
N SER A 352 -8.40 -1.90 0.17
CA SER A 352 -7.04 -1.36 0.04
C SER A 352 -6.19 -1.78 -1.17
N MET A 353 -6.70 -2.63 -2.08
CA MET A 353 -5.96 -3.14 -3.24
C MET A 353 -6.84 -3.17 -4.49
N GLN A 354 -6.24 -2.99 -5.67
CA GLN A 354 -6.88 -3.33 -6.94
C GLN A 354 -7.00 -4.84 -7.11
N VAL A 355 -8.04 -5.26 -7.85
CA VAL A 355 -8.33 -6.66 -8.15
C VAL A 355 -8.66 -6.81 -9.62
N VAL A 356 -8.10 -7.81 -10.29
CA VAL A 356 -8.40 -8.13 -11.68
C VAL A 356 -9.68 -8.96 -11.75
N GLN A 357 -10.69 -8.44 -12.46
CA GLN A 357 -11.97 -9.11 -12.67
C GLN A 357 -12.03 -9.82 -14.01
N ASP A 358 -11.53 -9.17 -15.06
CA ASP A 358 -11.43 -9.68 -16.41
C ASP A 358 -10.09 -9.26 -17.00
N PRO A 359 -9.09 -10.16 -17.08
CA PRO A 359 -7.77 -9.84 -17.59
C PRO A 359 -7.78 -9.49 -19.09
N VAL A 360 -8.71 -10.03 -19.87
CA VAL A 360 -8.82 -9.73 -21.31
C VAL A 360 -9.32 -8.30 -21.52
N ALA A 361 -10.39 -7.91 -20.84
CA ALA A 361 -10.89 -6.53 -20.89
C ALA A 361 -9.86 -5.53 -20.31
N ALA A 362 -9.06 -5.94 -19.32
CA ALA A 362 -7.99 -5.13 -18.75
C ALA A 362 -6.69 -5.12 -19.59
N ASN A 363 -6.63 -5.89 -20.67
CA ASN A 363 -5.43 -6.08 -21.49
C ASN A 363 -4.19 -6.47 -20.67
N LEU A 364 -4.36 -7.41 -19.75
CA LEU A 364 -3.33 -7.90 -18.84
C LEU A 364 -3.06 -9.38 -19.06
N ARG A 365 -1.85 -9.84 -18.71
CA ARG A 365 -1.46 -11.27 -18.75
C ARG A 365 -1.70 -12.01 -17.46
N VAL A 366 -2.12 -11.31 -16.43
CA VAL A 366 -2.44 -11.89 -15.11
C VAL A 366 -3.74 -12.69 -15.16
N SER A 367 -3.96 -13.58 -14.20
CA SER A 367 -5.22 -14.30 -14.07
C SER A 367 -6.30 -13.45 -13.39
N LYS A 368 -7.55 -13.80 -13.60
CA LYS A 368 -8.67 -13.28 -12.80
C LYS A 368 -8.42 -13.55 -11.31
N GLY A 369 -8.66 -12.56 -10.48
CA GLY A 369 -8.41 -12.62 -9.05
C GLY A 369 -7.00 -12.22 -8.63
N ALA A 370 -6.09 -11.87 -9.56
CA ALA A 370 -4.83 -11.24 -9.23
C ALA A 370 -5.10 -9.88 -8.56
N TYR A 371 -4.28 -9.52 -7.58
CA TYR A 371 -4.44 -8.27 -6.83
C TYR A 371 -3.11 -7.65 -6.45
N GLY A 372 -3.12 -6.36 -6.17
CA GLY A 372 -1.92 -5.62 -5.79
C GLY A 372 -2.16 -4.13 -5.70
N TRP A 373 -1.08 -3.38 -5.49
CA TRP A 373 -1.12 -1.93 -5.48
C TRP A 373 0.24 -1.34 -5.87
N ALA A 374 0.26 -0.02 -6.07
CA ALA A 374 1.46 0.71 -6.41
C ALA A 374 1.59 1.99 -5.59
N GLY A 375 2.80 2.50 -5.49
CA GLY A 375 3.11 3.79 -4.88
C GLY A 375 3.52 4.84 -5.90
N GLY A 376 3.19 6.11 -5.63
CA GLY A 376 3.53 7.23 -6.51
C GLY A 376 5.04 7.47 -6.69
N THR A 377 5.87 6.82 -5.89
CA THR A 377 7.33 6.82 -6.04
C THR A 377 7.83 5.76 -7.03
N GLY A 378 6.94 4.96 -7.62
CA GLY A 378 7.29 3.95 -8.61
C GLY A 378 7.46 2.54 -8.06
N VAL A 379 7.10 2.30 -6.79
CA VAL A 379 7.07 0.96 -6.21
C VAL A 379 5.75 0.25 -6.55
N SER A 380 5.80 -1.07 -6.73
CA SER A 380 4.62 -1.89 -7.04
C SER A 380 4.79 -3.32 -6.56
N PHE A 381 3.68 -3.95 -6.16
CA PHE A 381 3.61 -5.39 -5.94
C PHE A 381 2.32 -5.96 -6.54
N TRP A 382 2.40 -7.22 -6.97
CA TRP A 382 1.25 -8.01 -7.40
C TRP A 382 1.33 -9.41 -6.85
N VAL A 383 0.17 -9.93 -6.47
CA VAL A 383 -0.08 -11.29 -6.05
C VAL A 383 -0.97 -11.95 -7.08
N GLU A 384 -0.54 -13.09 -7.57
CA GLU A 384 -1.21 -13.91 -8.58
C GLU A 384 -1.55 -15.28 -7.96
N PRO A 385 -2.73 -15.44 -7.36
CA PRO A 385 -3.08 -16.69 -6.67
C PRO A 385 -3.11 -17.92 -7.57
N ALA A 386 -3.58 -17.78 -8.82
CA ALA A 386 -3.67 -18.92 -9.75
C ALA A 386 -2.31 -19.49 -10.11
N GLU A 387 -1.29 -18.63 -10.28
CA GLU A 387 0.08 -19.01 -10.61
C GLU A 387 0.98 -19.12 -9.36
N GLN A 388 0.44 -18.82 -8.18
CA GLN A 388 1.20 -18.74 -6.93
C GLN A 388 2.43 -17.82 -7.04
N ILE A 389 2.29 -16.68 -7.73
CA ILE A 389 3.34 -15.69 -7.95
C ILE A 389 3.14 -14.48 -7.04
N VAL A 390 4.26 -13.99 -6.49
CA VAL A 390 4.42 -12.63 -5.98
C VAL A 390 5.47 -11.95 -6.82
N SER A 391 5.15 -10.80 -7.40
CA SER A 391 6.10 -9.97 -8.12
C SER A 391 6.21 -8.60 -7.47
N ILE A 392 7.45 -8.14 -7.27
CA ILE A 392 7.78 -6.85 -6.65
C ILE A 392 8.74 -6.11 -7.56
N TYR A 393 8.43 -4.84 -7.78
CA TYR A 393 9.22 -3.94 -8.56
C TYR A 393 9.33 -2.61 -7.82
N PHE A 394 10.54 -2.23 -7.45
CA PHE A 394 10.84 -1.02 -6.70
C PHE A 394 11.79 -0.13 -7.47
N ILE A 395 11.33 1.05 -7.84
CA ILE A 395 12.14 2.21 -8.20
C ILE A 395 11.83 3.35 -7.22
N GLN A 396 12.56 4.45 -7.34
CA GLN A 396 12.29 5.61 -6.50
C GLN A 396 12.18 6.86 -7.35
N GLY A 397 10.99 7.08 -7.90
CA GLY A 397 10.70 8.22 -8.78
C GLY A 397 11.10 7.97 -10.24
N GLY A 398 11.13 9.04 -11.01
CA GLY A 398 11.24 8.97 -12.46
C GLY A 398 9.88 8.78 -13.14
N SER A 399 9.87 8.81 -14.49
CA SER A 399 8.66 8.53 -15.27
C SER A 399 8.31 7.05 -15.31
N GLY A 400 9.30 6.21 -14.99
CA GLY A 400 9.24 4.77 -15.17
C GLY A 400 9.20 4.30 -16.61
N GLY A 401 8.95 5.19 -17.60
CA GLY A 401 9.02 4.92 -19.04
C GLY A 401 8.26 3.68 -19.53
N GLY A 402 7.28 3.19 -18.77
CA GLY A 402 6.63 1.91 -19.08
C GLY A 402 7.31 0.68 -18.43
N LEU A 403 8.40 0.85 -17.68
CA LEU A 403 9.17 -0.22 -17.07
C LEU A 403 8.29 -1.19 -16.26
N ARG A 404 7.26 -0.71 -15.55
CA ARG A 404 6.35 -1.59 -14.80
C ARG A 404 5.65 -2.61 -15.71
N GLN A 405 5.14 -2.16 -16.86
CA GLN A 405 4.47 -3.04 -17.82
C GLN A 405 5.45 -4.02 -18.46
N ASP A 406 6.64 -3.55 -18.79
CA ASP A 406 7.70 -4.38 -19.35
C ASP A 406 8.20 -5.41 -18.33
N PHE A 407 8.32 -5.05 -17.05
CA PHE A 407 8.62 -5.97 -15.96
C PHE A 407 7.53 -7.06 -15.83
N GLU A 408 6.26 -6.68 -15.78
CA GLU A 408 5.15 -7.63 -15.75
C GLU A 408 5.20 -8.59 -16.95
N ASN A 409 5.45 -8.07 -18.17
CA ASN A 409 5.61 -8.89 -19.36
C ASN A 409 6.78 -9.88 -19.24
N ALA A 410 7.91 -9.44 -18.69
CA ALA A 410 9.09 -10.29 -18.47
C ALA A 410 8.83 -11.38 -17.42
N VAL A 411 8.03 -11.09 -16.39
CA VAL A 411 7.62 -12.09 -15.39
C VAL A 411 6.72 -13.15 -16.02
N TYR A 412 5.62 -12.78 -16.66
CA TYR A 412 4.64 -13.74 -17.14
C TYR A 412 5.15 -14.59 -18.32
N GLN A 413 6.00 -14.04 -19.20
CA GLN A 413 6.60 -14.81 -20.28
C GLN A 413 7.63 -15.86 -19.79
N SER A 414 8.06 -15.77 -18.53
CA SER A 414 9.00 -16.73 -17.94
C SER A 414 8.32 -18.00 -17.42
N ILE A 415 7.01 -18.03 -17.30
CA ILE A 415 6.24 -19.20 -16.90
C ILE A 415 6.31 -20.24 -18.02
N VAL A 416 6.81 -21.44 -17.73
CA VAL A 416 6.97 -22.54 -18.68
C VAL A 416 6.34 -23.84 -18.20
N ALA A 417 5.97 -23.92 -16.94
CA ALA A 417 5.24 -25.06 -16.38
C ALA A 417 4.33 -24.60 -15.24
N PRO A 418 3.19 -25.30 -14.98
CA PRO A 418 2.27 -25.04 -13.90
C PRO A 418 2.88 -25.20 -12.51
#